data_13732555975420c78b076281ef90615e
#
_entry.id   13732555975420c78b076281ef90615e
#
_cell.length_a   1.000
_cell.length_b   1.000
_cell.length_c   1.000
_cell.angle_alpha   90.00
_cell.angle_beta   90.00
_cell.angle_gamma   90.00
#
_symmetry.space_group_name_H-M   'P 1'
#
loop_
_entity.id
_entity.type
_entity.pdbx_description
1 polymer ?
#
loop_
_entity_poly.entity_id
_entity_poly.type
_entity_poly.pdbx_seq_one_letter_code
_entity_poly.pdbx_strand_id
1 'polypeptide(L)'
;MEALINGVKVPSSLLGSLKETNLTNKTNEQLRNSLNDDGYLLLRDVIDKKDITIARNDVFEKLNNVDELTDPFTEGISSGRSRRDELHKDRGIFWKDVSNTQSLRKITNGNNLQSVFSRIFGISSIGFDFIFLRAVSGGKFTHMHCDAGFFTRKTQKVLTCWLVFTDITI
;
A
#
# COMPACT_ATOMS: atom_id res chain seq x y z
N MET A 1 13.21 -4.00 -20.08
CA MET A 1 13.08 -3.44 -18.70
C MET A 1 14.31 -3.84 -17.90
N GLU A 2 14.88 -2.95 -17.11
CA GLU A 2 15.96 -3.25 -16.19
C GLU A 2 15.41 -3.20 -14.76
N ALA A 3 15.51 -4.31 -14.02
CA ALA A 3 15.11 -4.37 -12.63
C ALA A 3 16.33 -4.40 -11.72
N LEU A 4 16.27 -3.66 -10.62
CA LEU A 4 17.34 -3.58 -9.64
C LEU A 4 16.81 -4.03 -8.26
N ILE A 5 17.58 -4.85 -7.55
CA ILE A 5 17.34 -5.16 -6.13
C ILE A 5 18.54 -4.65 -5.34
N ASN A 6 18.29 -3.71 -4.43
CA ASN A 6 19.33 -3.03 -3.65
C ASN A 6 20.48 -2.45 -4.51
N GLY A 7 20.14 -1.94 -5.70
CA GLY A 7 21.12 -1.40 -6.65
C GLY A 7 21.82 -2.46 -7.52
N VAL A 8 21.53 -3.75 -7.33
CA VAL A 8 22.11 -4.84 -8.13
C VAL A 8 21.13 -5.23 -9.24
N LYS A 9 21.62 -5.35 -10.47
CA LYS A 9 20.81 -5.74 -11.62
C LYS A 9 20.33 -7.17 -11.48
N VAL A 10 19.01 -7.36 -11.67
CA VAL A 10 18.39 -8.67 -11.68
C VAL A 10 18.50 -9.27 -13.08
N PRO A 11 19.02 -10.51 -13.22
CA PRO A 11 19.03 -11.21 -14.50
C PRO A 11 17.61 -11.34 -15.08
N SER A 12 17.45 -11.12 -16.38
CA SER A 12 16.14 -11.20 -17.05
C SER A 12 15.48 -12.58 -16.90
N SER A 13 16.27 -13.64 -16.75
CA SER A 13 15.77 -15.00 -16.48
C SER A 13 15.06 -15.16 -15.13
N LEU A 14 15.28 -14.23 -14.19
CA LEU A 14 14.62 -14.19 -12.88
C LEU A 14 13.45 -13.21 -12.82
N LEU A 15 13.16 -12.51 -13.93
CA LEU A 15 12.03 -11.61 -14.03
C LEU A 15 10.81 -12.37 -14.57
N GLY A 16 9.64 -12.08 -14.00
CA GLY A 16 8.38 -12.66 -14.41
C GLY A 16 7.24 -11.67 -14.22
N SER A 17 6.06 -12.06 -14.68
CA SER A 17 4.83 -11.29 -14.47
C SER A 17 4.11 -11.80 -13.22
N LEU A 18 3.51 -10.87 -12.47
CA LEU A 18 2.67 -11.23 -11.34
C LEU A 18 1.42 -11.97 -11.81
N LYS A 19 1.11 -13.06 -11.14
CA LYS A 19 -0.08 -13.87 -11.36
C LYS A 19 -1.28 -13.23 -10.67
N GLU A 20 -2.32 -12.91 -11.43
CA GLU A 20 -3.56 -12.42 -10.85
C GLU A 20 -4.35 -13.55 -10.18
N THR A 21 -4.91 -13.25 -9.00
CA THR A 21 -5.76 -14.17 -8.25
C THR A 21 -7.20 -13.69 -8.25
N ASN A 22 -8.08 -14.44 -8.90
CA ASN A 22 -9.50 -14.11 -8.93
C ASN A 22 -10.18 -14.58 -7.63
N LEU A 23 -10.70 -13.61 -6.86
CA LEU A 23 -11.37 -13.88 -5.57
C LEU A 23 -12.69 -14.62 -5.71
N THR A 24 -13.42 -14.42 -6.81
CA THR A 24 -14.75 -14.97 -7.01
C THR A 24 -14.70 -16.48 -7.28
N ASN A 25 -13.67 -16.91 -7.99
CA ASN A 25 -13.57 -18.29 -8.49
C ASN A 25 -12.74 -19.21 -7.56
N LYS A 26 -12.24 -18.69 -6.43
CA LYS A 26 -11.43 -19.48 -5.50
C LYS A 26 -12.11 -19.67 -4.16
N THR A 27 -12.04 -20.88 -3.64
CA THR A 27 -12.39 -21.18 -2.23
C THR A 27 -11.36 -20.54 -1.29
N ASN A 28 -11.68 -20.47 0.00
CA ASN A 28 -10.75 -19.96 1.01
C ASN A 28 -9.46 -20.80 1.11
N GLU A 29 -9.59 -22.11 0.92
CA GLU A 29 -8.44 -23.02 0.88
C GLU A 29 -7.56 -22.76 -0.34
N GLN A 30 -8.17 -22.60 -1.51
CA GLN A 30 -7.44 -22.28 -2.74
C GLN A 30 -6.73 -20.92 -2.68
N LEU A 31 -7.29 -19.92 -1.97
CA LEU A 31 -6.61 -18.65 -1.72
C LEU A 31 -5.37 -18.84 -0.84
N ARG A 32 -5.50 -19.62 0.24
CA ARG A 32 -4.36 -19.95 1.11
C ARG A 32 -3.26 -20.71 0.36
N ASN A 33 -3.64 -21.70 -0.43
CA ASN A 33 -2.69 -22.46 -1.22
C ASN A 33 -1.95 -21.56 -2.23
N SER A 34 -2.69 -20.70 -2.95
CA SER A 34 -2.06 -19.73 -3.86
C SER A 34 -1.09 -18.79 -3.13
N LEU A 35 -1.45 -18.30 -1.94
CA LEU A 35 -0.56 -17.47 -1.14
C LEU A 35 0.70 -18.21 -0.68
N ASN A 36 0.56 -19.48 -0.27
CA ASN A 36 1.67 -20.31 0.15
C ASN A 36 2.62 -20.67 -1.02
N ASP A 37 2.05 -20.97 -2.17
CA ASP A 37 2.79 -21.42 -3.36
C ASP A 37 3.52 -20.25 -4.05
N ASP A 38 2.81 -19.12 -4.23
CA ASP A 38 3.34 -17.96 -4.96
C ASP A 38 3.99 -16.92 -4.01
N GLY A 39 3.72 -16.96 -2.70
CA GLY A 39 4.21 -15.99 -1.70
C GLY A 39 3.46 -14.66 -1.70
N TYR A 40 2.50 -14.48 -2.60
CA TYR A 40 1.68 -13.26 -2.73
C TYR A 40 0.32 -13.59 -3.35
N LEU A 41 -0.60 -12.62 -3.26
CA LEU A 41 -1.83 -12.59 -4.05
C LEU A 41 -1.93 -11.22 -4.74
N LEU A 42 -2.03 -11.19 -6.07
CA LEU A 42 -2.39 -9.99 -6.81
C LEU A 42 -3.91 -9.97 -7.01
N LEU A 43 -4.57 -9.08 -6.31
CA LEU A 43 -6.03 -8.95 -6.29
C LEU A 43 -6.46 -7.65 -6.96
N ARG A 44 -7.45 -7.72 -7.86
CA ARG A 44 -8.01 -6.54 -8.49
C ARG A 44 -9.44 -6.30 -8.01
N ASP A 45 -9.88 -5.05 -8.12
CA ASP A 45 -11.25 -4.61 -7.87
C ASP A 45 -11.80 -5.00 -6.47
N VAL A 46 -10.91 -5.13 -5.47
CA VAL A 46 -11.29 -5.36 -4.07
C VAL A 46 -11.92 -4.12 -3.46
N ILE A 47 -11.41 -2.96 -3.85
CA ILE A 47 -11.86 -1.64 -3.36
C ILE A 47 -12.49 -0.89 -4.53
N ASP A 48 -13.61 -0.23 -4.29
CA ASP A 48 -14.25 0.64 -5.28
C ASP A 48 -13.30 1.75 -5.74
N LYS A 49 -13.16 1.93 -7.05
CA LYS A 49 -12.29 2.95 -7.64
C LYS A 49 -12.65 4.36 -7.19
N LYS A 50 -13.95 4.62 -6.95
CA LYS A 50 -14.41 5.90 -6.43
C LYS A 50 -13.87 6.15 -5.02
N ASP A 51 -13.89 5.15 -4.16
CA ASP A 51 -13.36 5.27 -2.80
C ASP A 51 -11.83 5.46 -2.80
N ILE A 52 -11.13 4.77 -3.69
CA ILE A 52 -9.67 4.99 -3.89
C ILE A 52 -9.41 6.42 -4.35
N THR A 53 -10.18 6.94 -5.30
CA THR A 53 -10.02 8.31 -5.81
C THR A 53 -10.25 9.35 -4.71
N ILE A 54 -11.27 9.17 -3.88
CA ILE A 54 -11.54 10.07 -2.75
C ILE A 54 -10.37 10.04 -1.76
N ALA A 55 -9.93 8.86 -1.35
CA ALA A 55 -8.82 8.71 -0.41
C ALA A 55 -7.50 9.29 -0.98
N ARG A 56 -7.24 9.07 -2.27
CA ARG A 56 -6.09 9.65 -2.96
C ARG A 56 -6.13 11.18 -2.93
N ASN A 57 -7.27 11.78 -3.23
CA ASN A 57 -7.41 13.23 -3.26
C ASN A 57 -7.23 13.85 -1.87
N ASP A 58 -7.74 13.21 -0.82
CA ASP A 58 -7.51 13.65 0.57
C ASP A 58 -6.00 13.60 0.93
N VAL A 59 -5.30 12.56 0.51
CA VAL A 59 -3.84 12.47 0.69
C VAL A 59 -3.13 13.58 -0.09
N PHE A 60 -3.52 13.81 -1.34
CA PHE A 60 -2.90 14.84 -2.19
C PHE A 60 -3.15 16.24 -1.64
N GLU A 61 -4.34 16.53 -1.12
CA GLU A 61 -4.62 17.80 -0.45
C GLU A 61 -3.66 18.03 0.73
N LYS A 62 -3.46 17.02 1.57
CA LYS A 62 -2.51 17.11 2.70
C LYS A 62 -1.07 17.34 2.23
N LEU A 63 -0.64 16.67 1.16
CA LEU A 63 0.68 16.86 0.57
C LEU A 63 0.82 18.25 -0.06
N ASN A 64 -0.23 18.76 -0.70
CA ASN A 64 -0.26 20.09 -1.27
C ASN A 64 -0.13 21.18 -0.19
N ASN A 65 -0.76 20.98 0.96
CA ASN A 65 -0.68 21.91 2.09
C ASN A 65 0.74 22.08 2.67
N VAL A 66 1.66 21.19 2.30
CA VAL A 66 3.09 21.29 2.66
C VAL A 66 4.01 21.49 1.43
N ASP A 67 3.44 22.02 0.35
CA ASP A 67 4.10 22.37 -0.92
C ASP A 67 4.78 21.18 -1.64
N GLU A 68 4.32 19.95 -1.43
CA GLU A 68 4.92 18.77 -2.06
C GLU A 68 4.39 18.44 -3.45
N LEU A 69 3.27 19.03 -3.83
CA LEU A 69 2.68 18.83 -5.15
C LEU A 69 2.68 20.12 -5.97
N THR A 70 2.66 19.97 -7.29
CA THR A 70 2.43 21.07 -8.24
C THR A 70 0.93 21.21 -8.53
N ASP A 71 0.50 22.39 -8.93
CA ASP A 71 -0.88 22.60 -9.40
C ASP A 71 -1.09 22.05 -10.82
N PRO A 72 -2.23 21.42 -11.09
CA PRO A 72 -3.28 21.04 -10.16
C PRO A 72 -2.88 19.84 -9.30
N PHE A 73 -2.93 19.99 -7.97
CA PHE A 73 -2.45 18.95 -7.03
C PHE A 73 -3.12 17.57 -7.21
N THR A 74 -4.29 17.53 -7.84
CA THR A 74 -5.01 16.27 -8.15
C THR A 74 -4.27 15.36 -9.11
N GLU A 75 -3.28 15.88 -9.84
CA GLU A 75 -2.41 15.06 -10.71
C GLU A 75 -1.33 14.31 -9.90
N GLY A 76 -1.06 14.73 -8.67
CA GLY A 76 -0.09 14.07 -7.79
C GLY A 76 1.35 14.21 -8.23
N ILE A 77 1.67 15.25 -9.01
CA ILE A 77 3.02 15.51 -9.49
C ILE A 77 3.84 16.17 -8.39
N SER A 78 4.98 15.57 -8.04
CA SER A 78 5.87 16.13 -7.03
C SER A 78 6.46 17.47 -7.45
N SER A 79 6.37 18.45 -6.55
CA SER A 79 7.02 19.78 -6.72
C SER A 79 8.54 19.73 -6.50
N GLY A 80 9.05 18.64 -5.94
CA GLY A 80 10.43 18.54 -5.47
C GLY A 80 10.71 19.34 -4.18
N ARG A 81 9.71 19.97 -3.58
CA ARG A 81 9.81 20.76 -2.36
C ARG A 81 9.06 20.06 -1.22
N SER A 82 9.31 20.47 0.00
CA SER A 82 8.56 20.05 1.18
C SER A 82 8.73 21.07 2.30
N ARG A 83 7.61 21.52 2.85
CA ARG A 83 7.58 22.39 4.03
C ARG A 83 7.11 21.67 5.28
N ARG A 84 7.13 20.31 5.27
CA ARG A 84 6.69 19.53 6.44
C ARG A 84 7.44 19.91 7.70
N ASP A 85 8.77 20.06 7.60
CA ASP A 85 9.64 20.35 8.75
C ASP A 85 9.46 21.77 9.29
N GLU A 86 9.00 22.68 8.44
CA GLU A 86 8.69 24.06 8.83
C GLU A 86 7.33 24.13 9.53
N LEU A 87 6.32 23.43 8.98
CA LEU A 87 4.93 23.53 9.40
C LEU A 87 4.56 22.53 10.49
N HIS A 88 5.28 21.43 10.61
CA HIS A 88 5.03 20.36 11.57
C HIS A 88 6.27 20.07 12.41
N LYS A 89 6.20 20.31 13.71
CA LYS A 89 7.29 20.00 14.65
C LYS A 89 7.61 18.51 14.73
N ASP A 90 6.65 17.66 14.42
CA ASP A 90 6.78 16.20 14.45
C ASP A 90 6.19 15.61 13.16
N ARG A 91 7.06 15.01 12.35
CA ARG A 91 6.67 14.31 11.11
C ARG A 91 5.74 13.13 11.36
N GLY A 92 5.85 12.50 12.52
CA GLY A 92 4.97 11.40 12.91
C GLY A 92 3.52 11.87 13.08
N ILE A 93 3.33 13.06 13.63
CA ILE A 93 1.99 13.67 13.76
C ILE A 93 1.39 13.96 12.39
N PHE A 94 2.18 14.55 11.47
CA PHE A 94 1.73 14.81 10.11
C PHE A 94 1.24 13.52 9.42
N TRP A 95 2.07 12.48 9.42
CA TRP A 95 1.71 11.21 8.78
C TRP A 95 0.54 10.51 9.46
N LYS A 96 0.44 10.64 10.79
CA LYS A 96 -0.72 10.13 11.55
C LYS A 96 -2.00 10.87 11.15
N ASP A 97 -1.96 12.18 10.96
CA ASP A 97 -3.11 12.96 10.51
C ASP A 97 -3.54 12.56 9.10
N VAL A 98 -2.58 12.47 8.17
CA VAL A 98 -2.86 12.01 6.79
C VAL A 98 -3.46 10.61 6.78
N SER A 99 -2.89 9.65 7.51
CA SER A 99 -3.33 8.25 7.51
C SER A 99 -4.63 8.00 8.28
N ASN A 100 -5.11 8.96 9.07
CA ASN A 100 -6.36 8.85 9.81
C ASN A 100 -7.56 9.54 9.15
N THR A 101 -7.42 10.02 7.92
CA THR A 101 -8.60 10.53 7.18
C THR A 101 -9.66 9.44 7.05
N GLN A 102 -10.93 9.83 7.13
CA GLN A 102 -12.04 8.87 7.08
C GLN A 102 -12.04 8.06 5.77
N SER A 103 -11.73 8.71 4.66
CA SER A 103 -11.65 8.08 3.34
C SER A 103 -10.56 7.02 3.28
N LEU A 104 -9.37 7.34 3.81
CA LEU A 104 -8.25 6.39 3.83
C LEU A 104 -8.57 5.20 4.74
N ARG A 105 -9.11 5.45 5.94
CA ARG A 105 -9.57 4.39 6.84
C ARG A 105 -10.66 3.51 6.24
N LYS A 106 -11.56 4.08 5.46
CA LYS A 106 -12.59 3.31 4.74
C LYS A 106 -11.99 2.26 3.81
N ILE A 107 -10.93 2.60 3.08
CA ILE A 107 -10.30 1.65 2.13
C ILE A 107 -9.30 0.70 2.80
N THR A 108 -8.61 1.11 3.85
CA THR A 108 -7.57 0.29 4.50
C THR A 108 -8.13 -0.64 5.60
N ASN A 109 -9.17 -0.21 6.30
CA ASN A 109 -9.80 -0.93 7.41
C ASN A 109 -11.27 -1.30 7.12
N GLY A 110 -11.75 -1.04 5.89
CA GLY A 110 -13.13 -1.31 5.50
C GLY A 110 -13.43 -2.79 5.28
N ASN A 111 -14.72 -3.11 5.27
CA ASN A 111 -15.22 -4.48 5.19
C ASN A 111 -14.73 -5.26 3.97
N ASN A 112 -14.54 -4.59 2.83
CA ASN A 112 -14.07 -5.26 1.61
C ASN A 112 -12.71 -5.91 1.83
N LEU A 113 -11.75 -5.13 2.33
CA LEU A 113 -10.40 -5.63 2.57
C LEU A 113 -10.36 -6.62 3.75
N GLN A 114 -11.06 -6.33 4.85
CA GLN A 114 -11.16 -7.25 5.98
C GLN A 114 -11.79 -8.59 5.61
N SER A 115 -12.78 -8.60 4.72
CA SER A 115 -13.39 -9.83 4.21
C SER A 115 -12.36 -10.71 3.48
N VAL A 116 -11.52 -10.12 2.65
CA VAL A 116 -10.45 -10.85 1.96
C VAL A 116 -9.49 -11.49 2.96
N PHE A 117 -8.99 -10.71 3.92
CA PHE A 117 -8.10 -11.25 4.95
C PHE A 117 -8.76 -12.33 5.80
N SER A 118 -10.04 -12.16 6.15
CA SER A 118 -10.79 -13.17 6.91
C SER A 118 -10.91 -14.48 6.14
N ARG A 119 -11.09 -14.43 4.83
CA ARG A 119 -11.07 -15.62 3.96
C ARG A 119 -9.70 -16.31 3.97
N ILE A 120 -8.63 -15.53 3.91
CA ILE A 120 -7.26 -16.08 3.92
C ILE A 120 -6.93 -16.68 5.28
N PHE A 121 -7.21 -15.99 6.38
CA PHE A 121 -6.93 -16.49 7.73
C PHE A 121 -7.86 -17.59 8.20
N GLY A 122 -9.07 -17.72 7.62
CA GLY A 122 -10.11 -18.62 8.07
C GLY A 122 -10.80 -18.20 9.38
N ILE A 123 -10.52 -17.00 9.85
CA ILE A 123 -11.09 -16.36 11.05
C ILE A 123 -11.29 -14.88 10.77
N SER A 124 -12.08 -14.19 11.59
CA SER A 124 -12.24 -12.74 11.49
C SER A 124 -10.89 -12.03 11.58
N SER A 125 -10.63 -11.14 10.62
CA SER A 125 -9.41 -10.31 10.58
C SER A 125 -9.69 -8.91 11.09
N ILE A 126 -8.64 -8.27 11.60
CA ILE A 126 -8.64 -6.85 11.95
C ILE A 126 -7.42 -6.18 11.30
N GLY A 127 -7.57 -4.93 10.89
CA GLY A 127 -6.43 -4.11 10.48
C GLY A 127 -5.72 -3.52 11.70
N PHE A 128 -4.44 -3.24 11.56
CA PHE A 128 -3.73 -2.42 12.54
C PHE A 128 -4.25 -0.98 12.52
N ASP A 129 -4.16 -0.29 13.66
CA ASP A 129 -4.43 1.15 13.74
C ASP A 129 -3.38 1.98 12.99
N PHE A 130 -2.25 1.38 12.74
CA PHE A 130 -1.14 1.97 12.03
C PHE A 130 -1.20 1.62 10.54
N ILE A 131 -1.13 2.66 9.68
CA ILE A 131 -1.06 2.52 8.23
C ILE A 131 0.28 3.06 7.76
N PHE A 132 1.03 2.27 7.01
CA PHE A 132 2.22 2.74 6.31
C PHE A 132 1.79 3.48 5.04
N LEU A 133 1.68 4.81 5.14
CA LEU A 133 1.50 5.64 3.97
C LEU A 133 2.86 6.10 3.45
N ARG A 134 3.11 5.92 2.15
CA ARG A 134 4.37 6.29 1.53
C ARG A 134 4.13 7.19 0.33
N ALA A 135 4.70 8.39 0.38
CA ALA A 135 4.92 9.23 -0.78
C ALA A 135 6.44 9.32 -0.99
N VAL A 136 6.93 8.77 -2.08
CA VAL A 136 8.37 8.64 -2.34
C VAL A 136 8.71 9.40 -3.62
N SER A 137 9.65 10.34 -3.52
CA SER A 137 10.19 11.05 -4.68
C SER A 137 10.95 10.10 -5.60
N GLY A 138 11.01 10.41 -6.89
CA GLY A 138 11.74 9.63 -7.87
C GLY A 138 13.19 9.34 -7.42
N GLY A 139 13.66 8.15 -7.69
CA GLY A 139 15.01 7.69 -7.33
C GLY A 139 15.20 7.21 -5.89
N LYS A 140 14.20 7.38 -5.01
CA LYS A 140 14.25 6.83 -3.66
C LYS A 140 13.48 5.51 -3.60
N PHE A 141 14.01 4.55 -2.86
CA PHE A 141 13.38 3.23 -2.67
C PHE A 141 13.62 2.73 -1.25
N THR A 142 12.88 1.71 -0.86
CA THR A 142 13.13 0.96 0.38
C THR A 142 13.93 -0.28 0.03
N HIS A 143 15.02 -0.49 0.76
CA HIS A 143 15.78 -1.73 0.63
C HIS A 143 14.91 -2.95 0.93
N MET A 144 15.28 -4.09 0.35
CA MET A 144 14.62 -5.37 0.63
C MET A 144 14.69 -5.65 2.14
N HIS A 145 13.55 -5.95 2.73
CA HIS A 145 13.40 -6.20 4.16
C HIS A 145 12.26 -7.19 4.42
N CYS A 146 12.13 -7.63 5.64
CA CYS A 146 11.04 -8.46 6.11
C CYS A 146 10.30 -7.75 7.25
N ASP A 147 9.00 -7.56 7.09
CA ASP A 147 8.13 -6.90 8.08
C ASP A 147 7.90 -7.77 9.33
N ALA A 148 8.06 -9.08 9.24
CA ALA A 148 7.75 -10.03 10.30
C ALA A 148 8.42 -9.69 11.63
N GLY A 149 9.68 -9.24 11.62
CA GLY A 149 10.41 -8.86 12.83
C GLY A 149 9.78 -7.69 13.61
N PHE A 150 8.99 -6.85 12.94
CA PHE A 150 8.33 -5.69 13.55
C PHE A 150 6.92 -6.03 14.08
N PHE A 151 6.19 -6.93 13.42
CA PHE A 151 4.77 -7.12 13.67
C PHE A 151 4.41 -8.43 14.38
N THR A 152 5.32 -9.38 14.49
CA THR A 152 5.02 -10.72 15.03
C THR A 152 5.09 -10.85 16.55
N ARG A 153 5.24 -9.77 17.30
CA ARG A 153 5.33 -9.81 18.78
C ARG A 153 4.12 -10.44 19.45
N LYS A 154 2.95 -10.42 18.82
CA LYS A 154 1.69 -10.96 19.37
C LYS A 154 1.12 -12.12 18.58
N THR A 155 1.38 -12.18 17.27
CA THR A 155 0.87 -13.22 16.37
C THR A 155 1.75 -13.33 15.15
N GLN A 156 1.87 -14.55 14.61
CA GLN A 156 2.52 -14.80 13.32
C GLN A 156 1.52 -14.74 12.15
N LYS A 157 0.22 -14.60 12.44
CA LYS A 157 -0.82 -14.43 11.41
C LYS A 157 -0.93 -12.98 11.01
N VAL A 158 0.10 -12.46 10.37
CA VAL A 158 0.18 -11.09 9.87
C VAL A 158 0.46 -11.14 8.38
N LEU A 159 -0.29 -10.37 7.61
CA LEU A 159 -0.08 -10.15 6.19
C LEU A 159 0.00 -8.66 5.91
N THR A 160 0.89 -8.25 5.05
CA THR A 160 0.99 -6.88 4.55
C THR A 160 0.21 -6.77 3.24
N CYS A 161 -0.62 -5.74 3.13
CA CYS A 161 -1.30 -5.39 1.90
C CYS A 161 -0.67 -4.13 1.31
N TRP A 162 -0.27 -4.21 0.06
CA TRP A 162 0.12 -3.04 -0.71
C TRP A 162 -1.06 -2.54 -1.52
N LEU A 163 -1.61 -1.41 -1.11
CA LEU A 163 -2.73 -0.76 -1.78
C LEU A 163 -2.21 0.42 -2.61
N VAL A 164 -2.44 0.40 -3.89
CA VAL A 164 -2.01 1.45 -4.82
C VAL A 164 -3.14 2.44 -5.10
N PHE A 165 -2.83 3.73 -5.19
CA PHE A 165 -3.79 4.80 -5.44
C PHE A 165 -3.84 5.24 -6.90
N THR A 166 -2.86 4.83 -7.69
CA THR A 166 -2.75 5.14 -9.12
C THR A 166 -2.35 3.89 -9.89
N ASP A 167 -2.55 3.90 -11.18
CA ASP A 167 -2.02 2.85 -12.03
C ASP A 167 -0.49 2.85 -11.94
N ILE A 168 0.10 1.67 -11.79
CA ILE A 168 1.55 1.48 -11.86
C ILE A 168 1.86 1.01 -13.26
N THR A 169 2.48 1.89 -14.03
CA THR A 169 3.01 1.58 -15.36
C THR A 169 4.43 1.06 -15.24
N ILE A 170 4.78 0.13 -16.13
CA ILE A 170 6.11 -0.46 -16.21
C ILE A 170 6.91 0.26 -17.30
#